data_384c84227393b1778eedd50eb9829710
#
_entry.id   384c84227393b1778eedd50eb9829710
#
_cell.length_a   1.000
_cell.length_b   1.000
_cell.length_c   1.000
_cell.angle_alpha   90.00
_cell.angle_beta   90.00
_cell.angle_gamma   90.00
#
_symmetry.space_group_name_H-M   'P 1'
#
loop_
_entity.id
_entity.type
_entity.pdbx_description
1 polymer ?
#
loop_
_entity_poly.entity_id
_entity_poly.type
_entity_poly.pdbx_seq_one_letter_code
_entity_poly.pdbx_strand_id
1 'polypeptide(L)'
;MSAATTTTGAAAAANGSTDAPVLSVRNLHTAVATPEGSFDVVRDVSFDIQPNEVLCLVGESGCGKTITALSIMRLLPTPPVRITSGEIVFDGTDLTELPERRVRDVRSERISMIFQDPLTSLDPVFTVGQVMTEVIRTHRDATKAEARDMSVEILRAVGLPAPTERFDSYPHELSGGMRQRVMIATALVLDPEILIADEPTTALDVTVQAQILERLRSEQQDRHMSMLLITHDLGVVASIADRVAVIYAG
;
A
#
# COMPACT_ATOMS: atom_id res chain seq x y z
N MET A 1 40.06 16.67 25.30
CA MET A 1 39.06 16.13 26.23
C MET A 1 37.80 16.91 26.00
N SER A 2 36.84 16.34 25.31
CA SER A 2 35.47 16.86 25.23
C SER A 2 34.57 15.65 25.08
N ALA A 3 33.62 15.48 26.02
CA ALA A 3 32.79 14.33 26.16
C ALA A 3 31.65 14.40 25.15
N ALA A 4 31.47 13.34 24.40
CA ALA A 4 30.31 13.13 23.56
C ALA A 4 29.10 12.74 24.46
N THR A 5 28.05 13.54 24.45
CA THR A 5 26.81 13.25 25.12
C THR A 5 25.96 12.36 24.22
N THR A 6 25.85 11.10 24.59
CA THR A 6 24.95 10.14 23.94
C THR A 6 23.52 10.45 24.39
N THR A 7 22.69 10.95 23.47
CA THR A 7 21.26 11.14 23.72
C THR A 7 20.56 9.83 23.35
N THR A 8 20.16 9.08 24.37
CA THR A 8 19.34 7.89 24.23
C THR A 8 17.94 8.32 23.77
N GLY A 9 17.53 7.88 22.58
CA GLY A 9 16.20 8.14 22.04
C GLY A 9 15.13 7.49 22.92
N ALA A 10 14.13 8.28 23.25
CA ALA A 10 13.00 7.86 24.06
C ALA A 10 12.19 6.81 23.30
N ALA A 11 12.01 5.66 23.93
CA ALA A 11 11.09 4.63 23.49
C ALA A 11 9.67 5.21 23.45
N ALA A 12 9.00 5.09 22.30
CA ALA A 12 7.60 5.40 22.17
C ALA A 12 6.81 4.47 23.09
N ALA A 13 5.97 5.05 23.95
CA ALA A 13 5.08 4.33 24.84
C ALA A 13 4.10 3.49 24.01
N ALA A 14 4.22 2.18 24.07
CA ALA A 14 3.25 1.24 23.55
C ALA A 14 1.96 1.36 24.38
N ASN A 15 0.93 1.97 23.82
CA ASN A 15 -0.42 1.80 24.34
C ASN A 15 -0.85 0.37 23.99
N GLY A 16 -1.00 -0.47 25.01
CA GLY A 16 -1.29 -1.87 24.87
C GLY A 16 -2.69 -2.13 24.29
N SER A 17 -2.76 -2.53 23.04
CA SER A 17 -3.80 -3.44 22.58
C SER A 17 -3.27 -4.87 22.75
N THR A 18 -4.10 -5.76 23.26
CA THR A 18 -3.75 -7.17 23.58
C THR A 18 -3.77 -8.06 22.35
N ASP A 19 -4.00 -7.51 21.17
CA ASP A 19 -4.04 -8.25 19.91
C ASP A 19 -2.67 -8.25 19.23
N ALA A 20 -2.29 -9.40 18.67
CA ALA A 20 -1.08 -9.53 17.88
C ALA A 20 -1.16 -8.61 16.64
N PRO A 21 -0.04 -8.01 16.20
CA PRO A 21 -0.04 -7.18 15.01
C PRO A 21 -0.40 -8.00 13.77
N VAL A 22 -1.16 -7.39 12.85
CA VAL A 22 -1.53 -8.02 11.57
C VAL A 22 -0.30 -8.16 10.67
N LEU A 23 0.58 -7.16 10.69
CA LEU A 23 1.85 -7.17 9.97
C LEU A 23 2.97 -6.69 10.90
N SER A 24 4.09 -7.42 10.90
CA SER A 24 5.33 -7.00 11.56
C SER A 24 6.47 -6.98 10.56
N VAL A 25 7.16 -5.86 10.46
CA VAL A 25 8.42 -5.72 9.73
C VAL A 25 9.53 -5.62 10.76
N ARG A 26 10.57 -6.45 10.65
CA ARG A 26 11.65 -6.55 11.63
C ARG A 26 13.01 -6.52 10.97
N ASN A 27 13.83 -5.54 11.37
CA ASN A 27 15.22 -5.38 10.93
C ASN A 27 15.35 -5.53 9.41
N LEU A 28 14.41 -4.95 8.64
CA LEU A 28 14.37 -5.09 7.19
C LEU A 28 15.53 -4.33 6.56
N HIS A 29 16.29 -5.05 5.73
CA HIS A 29 17.32 -4.49 4.87
C HIS A 29 17.00 -4.81 3.41
N THR A 30 17.10 -3.80 2.55
CA THR A 30 16.93 -3.95 1.11
C THR A 30 18.03 -3.20 0.39
N ALA A 31 18.72 -3.88 -0.52
CA ALA A 31 19.86 -3.34 -1.24
C ALA A 31 19.64 -3.31 -2.75
N VAL A 32 20.27 -2.35 -3.40
CA VAL A 32 20.38 -2.22 -4.86
C VAL A 32 21.77 -2.64 -5.30
N ALA A 33 21.85 -3.58 -6.22
CA ALA A 33 23.12 -3.97 -6.85
C ALA A 33 23.42 -3.02 -8.02
N THR A 34 24.63 -2.43 -8.00
CA THR A 34 25.14 -1.60 -9.10
C THR A 34 26.50 -2.15 -9.57
N PRO A 35 27.02 -1.71 -10.72
CA PRO A 35 28.35 -2.09 -11.16
C PRO A 35 29.47 -1.71 -10.17
N GLU A 36 29.23 -0.71 -9.33
CA GLU A 36 30.17 -0.18 -8.34
C GLU A 36 30.08 -0.89 -6.97
N GLY A 37 29.03 -1.71 -6.76
CA GLY A 37 28.80 -2.44 -5.52
C GLY A 37 27.32 -2.54 -5.16
N SER A 38 27.05 -2.98 -3.93
CA SER A 38 25.70 -3.06 -3.38
C SER A 38 25.48 -1.97 -2.34
N PHE A 39 24.36 -1.24 -2.44
CA PHE A 39 24.01 -0.15 -1.53
C PHE A 39 22.67 -0.44 -0.86
N ASP A 40 22.63 -0.35 0.47
CA ASP A 40 21.40 -0.47 1.22
C ASP A 40 20.54 0.79 1.02
N VAL A 41 19.32 0.60 0.56
CA VAL A 41 18.30 1.66 0.39
C VAL A 41 17.24 1.60 1.49
N VAL A 42 17.15 0.47 2.20
CA VAL A 42 16.40 0.28 3.44
C VAL A 42 17.34 -0.36 4.44
N ARG A 43 17.42 0.22 5.65
CA ARG A 43 18.37 -0.20 6.69
C ARG A 43 17.66 -0.31 8.03
N ASP A 44 17.64 -1.52 8.58
CA ASP A 44 17.13 -1.82 9.92
C ASP A 44 15.73 -1.24 10.20
N VAL A 45 14.85 -1.28 9.19
CA VAL A 45 13.48 -0.77 9.33
C VAL A 45 12.64 -1.79 10.09
N SER A 46 12.02 -1.33 11.18
CA SER A 46 11.16 -2.16 12.02
C SER A 46 9.91 -1.38 12.43
N PHE A 47 8.72 -1.96 12.21
CA PHE A 47 7.43 -1.47 12.67
C PHE A 47 6.38 -2.56 12.64
N ASP A 48 5.29 -2.34 13.37
CA ASP A 48 4.11 -3.21 13.40
C ASP A 48 2.88 -2.43 12.94
N ILE A 49 1.95 -3.11 12.28
CA ILE A 49 0.61 -2.60 11.97
C ILE A 49 -0.38 -3.40 12.83
N GLN A 50 -1.19 -2.68 13.62
CA GLN A 50 -2.21 -3.29 14.46
C GLN A 50 -3.51 -3.53 13.67
N PRO A 51 -4.40 -4.43 14.11
CA PRO A 51 -5.71 -4.58 13.52
C PRO A 51 -6.48 -3.25 13.47
N ASN A 52 -7.10 -2.96 12.34
CA ASN A 52 -7.90 -1.75 12.10
C ASN A 52 -7.14 -0.42 12.25
N GLU A 53 -5.81 -0.44 12.25
CA GLU A 53 -4.96 0.73 12.38
C GLU A 53 -4.64 1.36 11.02
N VAL A 54 -4.58 2.70 10.98
CA VAL A 54 -3.91 3.46 9.93
C VAL A 54 -2.54 3.90 10.43
N LEU A 55 -1.50 3.18 10.02
CA LEU A 55 -0.11 3.56 10.24
C LEU A 55 0.36 4.43 9.08
N CYS A 56 0.77 5.66 9.36
CA CYS A 56 1.42 6.52 8.38
C CYS A 56 2.93 6.36 8.42
N LEU A 57 3.53 6.02 7.27
CA LEU A 57 4.97 5.96 7.09
C LEU A 57 5.44 7.23 6.38
N VAL A 58 6.16 8.09 7.11
CA VAL A 58 6.61 9.39 6.61
C VAL A 58 8.12 9.47 6.50
N GLY A 59 8.60 10.36 5.64
CA GLY A 59 10.03 10.61 5.45
C GLY A 59 10.28 11.40 4.18
N GLU A 60 11.51 11.85 3.99
CA GLU A 60 11.92 12.59 2.79
C GLU A 60 11.81 11.74 1.52
N SER A 61 11.79 12.40 0.34
CA SER A 61 11.84 11.70 -0.93
C SER A 61 13.15 10.90 -1.03
N GLY A 62 13.06 9.64 -1.47
CA GLY A 62 14.22 8.77 -1.63
C GLY A 62 14.71 8.07 -0.34
N CYS A 63 14.06 8.25 0.82
CA CYS A 63 14.47 7.59 2.07
C CYS A 63 14.04 6.11 2.20
N GLY A 64 13.52 5.48 1.14
CA GLY A 64 13.22 4.04 1.15
C GLY A 64 11.75 3.66 1.38
N LYS A 65 10.80 4.60 1.55
CA LYS A 65 9.37 4.30 1.82
C LYS A 65 8.73 3.35 0.80
N THR A 66 8.79 3.72 -0.48
CA THR A 66 8.28 2.90 -1.59
C THR A 66 8.98 1.54 -1.66
N ILE A 67 10.30 1.51 -1.45
CA ILE A 67 11.07 0.25 -1.44
C ILE A 67 10.65 -0.64 -0.26
N THR A 68 10.34 -0.06 0.89
CA THR A 68 9.79 -0.80 2.05
C THR A 68 8.43 -1.41 1.69
N ALA A 69 7.52 -0.64 1.08
CA ALA A 69 6.22 -1.14 0.62
C ALA A 69 6.37 -2.28 -0.41
N LEU A 70 7.22 -2.08 -1.42
CA LEU A 70 7.52 -3.11 -2.42
C LEU A 70 8.20 -4.35 -1.83
N SER A 71 8.99 -4.19 -0.76
CA SER A 71 9.58 -5.31 -0.02
C SER A 71 8.49 -6.13 0.67
N ILE A 72 7.53 -5.49 1.34
CA ILE A 72 6.37 -6.15 1.97
C ILE A 72 5.59 -6.93 0.91
N MET A 73 5.34 -6.32 -0.23
CA MET A 73 4.62 -6.96 -1.34
C MET A 73 5.47 -7.97 -2.12
N ARG A 74 6.77 -8.10 -1.85
CA ARG A 74 7.69 -8.91 -2.66
C ARG A 74 7.62 -8.55 -4.16
N LEU A 75 7.45 -7.25 -4.48
CA LEU A 75 7.35 -6.69 -5.83
C LEU A 75 8.60 -5.87 -6.21
N LEU A 76 9.72 -6.10 -5.54
CA LEU A 76 10.98 -5.47 -5.88
C LEU A 76 11.41 -5.83 -7.32
N PRO A 77 11.94 -4.86 -8.12
CA PRO A 77 12.50 -5.14 -9.44
C PRO A 77 13.81 -5.94 -9.30
N THR A 78 13.69 -7.23 -9.21
CA THR A 78 14.80 -8.15 -8.99
C THR A 78 15.24 -8.82 -10.29
N PRO A 79 16.52 -8.71 -10.72
CA PRO A 79 17.51 -7.73 -10.27
C PRO A 79 17.15 -6.30 -10.71
N PRO A 80 17.68 -5.20 -10.13
CA PRO A 80 18.86 -5.13 -9.24
C PRO A 80 18.52 -5.04 -7.74
N VAL A 81 17.24 -4.94 -7.34
CA VAL A 81 16.85 -4.70 -5.95
C VAL A 81 16.48 -6.02 -5.27
N ARG A 82 16.94 -6.23 -4.02
CA ARG A 82 16.61 -7.44 -3.24
C ARG A 82 16.59 -7.17 -1.75
N ILE A 83 15.77 -7.91 -1.02
CA ILE A 83 15.85 -8.02 0.44
C ILE A 83 17.14 -8.77 0.77
N THR A 84 17.97 -8.22 1.68
CA THR A 84 19.24 -8.80 2.11
C THR A 84 19.18 -9.42 3.49
N SER A 85 18.29 -8.90 4.36
CA SER A 85 18.00 -9.48 5.68
C SER A 85 16.72 -8.90 6.26
N GLY A 86 16.29 -9.43 7.40
CA GLY A 86 15.07 -9.05 8.11
C GLY A 86 13.90 -9.97 7.78
N GLU A 87 12.79 -9.76 8.49
CA GLU A 87 11.58 -10.56 8.42
C GLU A 87 10.37 -9.66 8.13
N ILE A 88 9.42 -10.20 7.38
CA ILE A 88 8.11 -9.57 7.11
C ILE A 88 7.05 -10.59 7.50
N VAL A 89 6.55 -10.49 8.72
CA VAL A 89 5.60 -11.44 9.27
C VAL A 89 4.18 -10.93 9.10
N PHE A 90 3.37 -11.66 8.36
CA PHE A 90 1.94 -11.42 8.16
C PHE A 90 1.16 -12.62 8.66
N ASP A 91 0.23 -12.40 9.60
CA ASP A 91 -0.57 -13.46 10.21
C ASP A 91 0.30 -14.66 10.67
N GLY A 92 1.39 -14.35 11.38
CA GLY A 92 2.34 -15.34 11.90
C GLY A 92 3.22 -16.05 10.86
N THR A 93 3.14 -15.66 9.57
CA THR A 93 3.92 -16.26 8.47
C THR A 93 4.93 -15.25 7.93
N ASP A 94 6.21 -15.62 7.88
CA ASP A 94 7.24 -14.78 7.26
C ASP A 94 7.13 -14.84 5.73
N LEU A 95 6.74 -13.71 5.13
CA LEU A 95 6.60 -13.55 3.68
C LEU A 95 7.95 -13.63 2.95
N THR A 96 9.07 -13.34 3.62
CA THR A 96 10.40 -13.35 2.99
C THR A 96 10.85 -14.76 2.62
N GLU A 97 10.41 -15.76 3.37
CA GLU A 97 10.74 -17.17 3.18
C GLU A 97 9.77 -17.92 2.26
N LEU A 98 8.59 -17.34 1.99
CA LEU A 98 7.59 -17.99 1.16
C LEU A 98 8.02 -18.12 -0.31
N PRO A 99 7.73 -19.26 -0.96
CA PRO A 99 7.88 -19.37 -2.40
C PRO A 99 6.91 -18.44 -3.12
N GLU A 100 7.30 -17.93 -4.28
CA GLU A 100 6.54 -16.92 -5.05
C GLU A 100 5.07 -17.30 -5.27
N ARG A 101 4.78 -18.58 -5.50
CA ARG A 101 3.40 -19.06 -5.65
C ARG A 101 2.54 -18.73 -4.43
N ARG A 102 3.07 -18.94 -3.22
CA ARG A 102 2.33 -18.67 -1.97
C ARG A 102 2.22 -17.18 -1.68
N VAL A 103 3.21 -16.39 -2.11
CA VAL A 103 3.14 -14.93 -2.00
C VAL A 103 2.05 -14.38 -2.91
N ARG A 104 1.83 -14.97 -4.11
CA ARG A 104 0.72 -14.58 -5.00
C ARG A 104 -0.65 -14.83 -4.39
N ASP A 105 -0.81 -15.90 -3.60
CA ASP A 105 -2.07 -16.19 -2.90
C ASP A 105 -2.39 -15.12 -1.83
N VAL A 106 -1.35 -14.45 -1.27
CA VAL A 106 -1.51 -13.36 -0.30
C VAL A 106 -1.74 -12.01 -0.97
N ARG A 107 -1.06 -11.76 -2.11
CA ARG A 107 -1.20 -10.51 -2.87
C ARG A 107 -2.62 -10.37 -3.40
N SER A 108 -3.12 -9.16 -3.39
CA SER A 108 -4.45 -8.73 -3.83
C SER A 108 -5.59 -9.26 -2.96
N GLU A 109 -5.56 -10.51 -2.52
CA GLU A 109 -6.62 -11.11 -1.70
C GLU A 109 -6.52 -10.70 -0.23
N ARG A 110 -5.32 -10.73 0.35
CA ARG A 110 -5.12 -10.41 1.78
C ARG A 110 -4.34 -9.11 1.99
N ILE A 111 -3.33 -8.85 1.16
CA ILE A 111 -2.57 -7.59 1.16
C ILE A 111 -2.68 -6.99 -0.22
N SER A 112 -3.22 -5.78 -0.32
CA SER A 112 -3.35 -5.04 -1.57
C SER A 112 -2.54 -3.75 -1.55
N MET A 113 -2.21 -3.20 -2.73
CA MET A 113 -1.41 -2.00 -2.85
C MET A 113 -1.98 -1.02 -3.87
N ILE A 114 -2.03 0.27 -3.47
CA ILE A 114 -2.21 1.41 -4.35
C ILE A 114 -0.82 1.98 -4.65
N PHE A 115 -0.44 2.00 -5.93
CA PHE A 115 0.84 2.53 -6.38
C PHE A 115 0.80 4.05 -6.53
N GLN A 116 1.97 4.68 -6.48
CA GLN A 116 2.13 6.12 -6.53
C GLN A 116 1.61 6.77 -7.82
N ASP A 117 1.78 6.12 -8.98
CA ASP A 117 1.42 6.68 -10.29
C ASP A 117 0.26 5.93 -10.95
N PRO A 118 -0.92 6.57 -11.06
CA PRO A 118 -2.07 5.98 -11.74
C PRO A 118 -1.87 5.75 -13.24
N LEU A 119 -0.96 6.49 -13.87
CA LEU A 119 -0.73 6.39 -15.32
C LEU A 119 0.05 5.14 -15.70
N THR A 120 0.95 4.72 -14.83
CA THR A 120 1.76 3.51 -15.03
C THR A 120 1.10 2.24 -14.48
N SER A 121 0.12 2.41 -13.56
CA SER A 121 -0.54 1.29 -12.89
C SER A 121 -1.76 0.74 -13.65
N LEU A 122 -2.40 1.55 -14.50
CA LEU A 122 -3.51 1.14 -15.35
C LEU A 122 -3.01 0.93 -16.79
N ASP A 123 -3.05 -0.32 -17.25
CA ASP A 123 -2.68 -0.63 -18.64
C ASP A 123 -3.68 0.03 -19.62
N PRO A 124 -3.23 0.94 -20.50
CA PRO A 124 -4.11 1.72 -21.37
C PRO A 124 -4.83 0.89 -22.44
N VAL A 125 -4.44 -0.36 -22.69
CA VAL A 125 -5.06 -1.22 -23.70
C VAL A 125 -6.28 -1.98 -23.17
N PHE A 126 -6.49 -1.99 -21.86
CA PHE A 126 -7.64 -2.64 -21.22
C PHE A 126 -8.63 -1.61 -20.66
N THR A 127 -9.93 -1.94 -20.71
CA THR A 127 -10.94 -1.14 -20.01
C THR A 127 -10.86 -1.38 -18.50
N VAL A 128 -11.41 -0.45 -17.72
CA VAL A 128 -11.55 -0.58 -16.26
C VAL A 128 -12.16 -1.93 -15.89
N GLY A 129 -13.24 -2.29 -16.56
CA GLY A 129 -13.97 -3.54 -16.31
C GLY A 129 -13.17 -4.78 -16.65
N GLN A 130 -12.34 -4.75 -17.69
CA GLN A 130 -11.48 -5.88 -18.02
C GLN A 130 -10.46 -6.13 -16.91
N VAL A 131 -9.76 -5.08 -16.44
CA VAL A 131 -8.77 -5.19 -15.36
C VAL A 131 -9.43 -5.71 -14.08
N MET A 132 -10.52 -5.10 -13.64
CA MET A 132 -11.18 -5.49 -12.40
C MET A 132 -11.78 -6.90 -12.46
N THR A 133 -12.39 -7.28 -13.60
CA THR A 133 -12.92 -8.63 -13.79
C THR A 133 -11.81 -9.68 -13.76
N GLU A 134 -10.65 -9.38 -14.33
CA GLU A 134 -9.50 -10.28 -14.29
C GLU A 134 -8.98 -10.47 -12.87
N VAL A 135 -8.82 -9.38 -12.10
CA VAL A 135 -8.41 -9.45 -10.69
C VAL A 135 -9.39 -10.33 -9.90
N ILE A 136 -10.69 -10.10 -10.01
CA ILE A 136 -11.68 -10.89 -9.27
C ILE A 136 -11.61 -12.36 -9.65
N ARG A 137 -11.62 -12.69 -10.94
CA ARG A 137 -11.68 -14.07 -11.44
C ARG A 137 -10.37 -14.84 -11.30
N THR A 138 -9.27 -14.15 -11.06
CA THR A 138 -7.98 -14.78 -10.75
C THR A 138 -7.96 -15.32 -9.31
N HIS A 139 -8.68 -14.65 -8.40
CA HIS A 139 -8.64 -14.95 -6.96
C HIS A 139 -9.95 -15.57 -6.43
N ARG A 140 -11.06 -15.39 -7.14
CA ARG A 140 -12.39 -15.92 -6.74
C ARG A 140 -13.03 -16.72 -7.87
N ASP A 141 -13.75 -17.78 -7.49
CA ASP A 141 -14.56 -18.53 -8.43
C ASP A 141 -15.86 -17.75 -8.72
N ALA A 142 -15.73 -16.74 -9.58
CA ALA A 142 -16.82 -15.84 -9.96
C ALA A 142 -17.08 -15.89 -11.47
N THR A 143 -18.35 -15.86 -11.84
CA THR A 143 -18.77 -15.67 -13.23
C THR A 143 -18.41 -14.26 -13.70
N LYS A 144 -18.40 -14.05 -15.02
CA LYS A 144 -18.17 -12.71 -15.58
C LYS A 144 -19.24 -11.69 -15.15
N ALA A 145 -20.48 -12.13 -14.96
CA ALA A 145 -21.56 -11.27 -14.50
C ALA A 145 -21.37 -10.85 -13.04
N GLU A 146 -21.09 -11.79 -12.14
CA GLU A 146 -20.82 -11.52 -10.74
C GLU A 146 -19.58 -10.61 -10.57
N ALA A 147 -18.51 -10.86 -11.32
CA ALA A 147 -17.32 -10.00 -11.30
C ALA A 147 -17.63 -8.57 -11.79
N ARG A 148 -18.52 -8.40 -12.80
CA ARG A 148 -18.99 -7.09 -13.23
C ARG A 148 -19.76 -6.38 -12.12
N ASP A 149 -20.69 -7.07 -11.48
CA ASP A 149 -21.53 -6.49 -10.42
C ASP A 149 -20.69 -6.05 -9.23
N MET A 150 -19.77 -6.89 -8.77
CA MET A 150 -18.79 -6.55 -7.72
C MET A 150 -17.94 -5.33 -8.11
N SER A 151 -17.46 -5.28 -9.35
CA SER A 151 -16.67 -4.16 -9.85
C SER A 151 -17.46 -2.85 -9.85
N VAL A 152 -18.71 -2.86 -10.34
CA VAL A 152 -19.56 -1.67 -10.38
C VAL A 152 -19.93 -1.21 -8.97
N GLU A 153 -20.12 -2.14 -8.03
CA GLU A 153 -20.41 -1.82 -6.64
C GLU A 153 -19.24 -1.10 -5.98
N ILE A 154 -18.02 -1.63 -6.08
CA ILE A 154 -16.85 -0.97 -5.49
C ILE A 154 -16.50 0.35 -6.19
N LEU A 155 -16.66 0.48 -7.51
CA LEU A 155 -16.53 1.74 -8.22
C LEU A 155 -17.52 2.81 -7.70
N ARG A 156 -18.74 2.42 -7.37
CA ARG A 156 -19.72 3.29 -6.71
C ARG A 156 -19.30 3.63 -5.28
N ALA A 157 -18.82 2.65 -4.53
CA ALA A 157 -18.34 2.80 -3.17
C ALA A 157 -17.21 3.82 -3.08
N VAL A 158 -16.22 3.82 -3.98
CA VAL A 158 -15.15 4.83 -4.02
C VAL A 158 -15.61 6.18 -4.62
N GLY A 159 -16.88 6.33 -4.95
CA GLY A 159 -17.45 7.59 -5.47
C GLY A 159 -17.08 7.91 -6.91
N LEU A 160 -16.85 6.91 -7.76
CA LEU A 160 -16.67 7.14 -9.19
C LEU A 160 -18.00 7.57 -9.82
N PRO A 161 -18.07 8.71 -10.53
CA PRO A 161 -19.32 9.13 -11.20
C PRO A 161 -19.66 8.18 -12.35
N ALA A 162 -20.95 7.86 -12.52
CA ALA A 162 -21.49 6.96 -13.55
C ALA A 162 -20.72 5.60 -13.62
N PRO A 163 -20.60 4.82 -12.53
CA PRO A 163 -19.69 3.68 -12.44
C PRO A 163 -20.00 2.59 -13.48
N THR A 164 -21.26 2.40 -13.84
CA THR A 164 -21.69 1.42 -14.85
C THR A 164 -21.17 1.77 -16.25
N GLU A 165 -21.15 3.06 -16.60
CA GLU A 165 -20.62 3.53 -17.88
C GLU A 165 -19.09 3.51 -17.87
N ARG A 166 -18.49 3.95 -16.76
CA ARG A 166 -17.02 3.99 -16.59
C ARG A 166 -16.37 2.61 -16.51
N PHE A 167 -17.13 1.59 -16.18
CA PHE A 167 -16.67 0.21 -16.25
C PHE A 167 -16.16 -0.17 -17.65
N ASP A 168 -16.80 0.32 -18.69
CA ASP A 168 -16.44 0.04 -20.08
C ASP A 168 -15.48 1.09 -20.68
N SER A 169 -15.06 2.12 -19.90
CA SER A 169 -14.12 3.16 -20.32
C SER A 169 -12.66 2.68 -20.25
N TYR A 170 -11.83 3.24 -21.12
CA TYR A 170 -10.37 3.09 -21.05
C TYR A 170 -9.74 4.12 -20.09
N PRO A 171 -8.55 3.84 -19.51
CA PRO A 171 -7.88 4.79 -18.61
C PRO A 171 -7.68 6.19 -19.19
N HIS A 172 -7.40 6.32 -20.48
CA HIS A 172 -7.18 7.60 -21.14
C HIS A 172 -8.46 8.46 -21.28
N GLU A 173 -9.65 7.87 -21.15
CA GLU A 173 -10.94 8.56 -21.15
C GLU A 173 -11.32 9.12 -19.78
N LEU A 174 -10.53 8.83 -18.74
CA LEU A 174 -10.77 9.22 -17.36
C LEU A 174 -9.91 10.41 -16.94
N SER A 175 -10.46 11.29 -16.09
CA SER A 175 -9.65 12.32 -15.44
C SER A 175 -8.66 11.71 -14.42
N GLY A 176 -7.65 12.47 -13.97
CA GLY A 176 -6.68 12.00 -12.99
C GLY A 176 -7.33 11.48 -11.70
N GLY A 177 -8.26 12.24 -11.14
CA GLY A 177 -9.01 11.81 -9.95
C GLY A 177 -9.92 10.60 -10.19
N MET A 178 -10.45 10.41 -11.39
CA MET A 178 -11.20 9.21 -11.74
C MET A 178 -10.30 7.98 -11.85
N ARG A 179 -9.12 8.11 -12.47
CA ARG A 179 -8.11 7.01 -12.52
C ARG A 179 -7.69 6.60 -11.12
N GLN A 180 -7.47 7.57 -10.23
CA GLN A 180 -7.13 7.31 -8.83
C GLN A 180 -8.24 6.51 -8.14
N ARG A 181 -9.51 6.89 -8.31
CA ARG A 181 -10.65 6.14 -7.76
C ARG A 181 -10.74 4.72 -8.32
N VAL A 182 -10.44 4.53 -9.60
CA VAL A 182 -10.38 3.19 -10.21
C VAL A 182 -9.26 2.35 -9.61
N MET A 183 -8.06 2.90 -9.38
CA MET A 183 -6.97 2.18 -8.71
C MET A 183 -7.36 1.77 -7.27
N ILE A 184 -7.96 2.69 -6.51
CA ILE A 184 -8.44 2.39 -5.16
C ILE A 184 -9.51 1.28 -5.23
N ALA A 185 -10.48 1.37 -6.13
CA ALA A 185 -11.50 0.35 -6.31
C ALA A 185 -10.89 -1.02 -6.64
N THR A 186 -9.90 -1.06 -7.54
CA THR A 186 -9.20 -2.29 -7.92
C THR A 186 -8.44 -2.89 -6.73
N ALA A 187 -7.82 -2.06 -5.90
CA ALA A 187 -7.13 -2.52 -4.70
C ALA A 187 -8.08 -3.05 -3.61
N LEU A 188 -9.30 -2.53 -3.54
CA LEU A 188 -10.30 -2.88 -2.51
C LEU A 188 -11.27 -3.99 -2.94
N VAL A 189 -11.32 -4.36 -4.22
CA VAL A 189 -12.38 -5.23 -4.77
C VAL A 189 -12.41 -6.65 -4.18
N LEU A 190 -11.29 -7.11 -3.62
CA LEU A 190 -11.18 -8.41 -2.98
C LEU A 190 -11.28 -8.37 -1.45
N ASP A 191 -11.60 -7.21 -0.86
CA ASP A 191 -11.70 -6.99 0.59
C ASP A 191 -10.41 -7.37 1.35
N PRO A 192 -9.26 -6.73 1.06
CA PRO A 192 -7.99 -7.08 1.68
C PRO A 192 -7.98 -6.77 3.18
N GLU A 193 -7.20 -7.55 3.95
CA GLU A 193 -6.98 -7.31 5.38
C GLU A 193 -6.04 -6.11 5.61
N ILE A 194 -5.09 -5.90 4.68
CA ILE A 194 -4.17 -4.76 4.70
C ILE A 194 -4.16 -4.06 3.34
N LEU A 195 -4.30 -2.74 3.36
CA LEU A 195 -4.07 -1.87 2.22
C LEU A 195 -2.78 -1.08 2.40
N ILE A 196 -1.84 -1.22 1.49
CA ILE A 196 -0.66 -0.37 1.39
C ILE A 196 -0.96 0.72 0.37
N ALA A 197 -0.97 1.99 0.78
CA ALA A 197 -1.23 3.12 -0.09
C ALA A 197 0.04 3.98 -0.21
N ASP A 198 0.74 3.88 -1.34
CA ASP A 198 1.97 4.61 -1.59
C ASP A 198 1.66 5.92 -2.31
N GLU A 199 1.70 7.01 -1.55
CA GLU A 199 1.40 8.38 -1.99
C GLU A 199 0.08 8.47 -2.82
N PRO A 200 -1.06 7.98 -2.30
CA PRO A 200 -2.27 7.76 -3.09
C PRO A 200 -2.94 9.03 -3.61
N THR A 201 -2.45 10.20 -3.24
CA THR A 201 -3.02 11.50 -3.61
C THR A 201 -2.03 12.44 -4.29
N THR A 202 -0.83 11.97 -4.58
CA THR A 202 0.19 12.75 -5.30
C THR A 202 -0.33 13.16 -6.68
N ALA A 203 -0.06 14.41 -7.07
CA ALA A 203 -0.52 15.03 -8.32
C ALA A 203 -2.03 15.32 -8.43
N LEU A 204 -2.76 15.33 -7.32
CA LEU A 204 -4.16 15.76 -7.27
C LEU A 204 -4.28 17.15 -6.63
N ASP A 205 -5.34 17.87 -6.99
CA ASP A 205 -5.67 19.12 -6.29
C ASP A 205 -6.15 18.82 -4.85
N VAL A 206 -6.00 19.81 -3.98
CA VAL A 206 -6.27 19.69 -2.52
C VAL A 206 -7.69 19.20 -2.24
N THR A 207 -8.66 19.62 -3.04
CA THR A 207 -10.07 19.25 -2.83
C THR A 207 -10.30 17.77 -3.17
N VAL A 208 -9.77 17.30 -4.28
CA VAL A 208 -9.86 15.89 -4.69
C VAL A 208 -9.05 15.02 -3.74
N GLN A 209 -7.88 15.46 -3.30
CA GLN A 209 -7.08 14.79 -2.28
C GLN A 209 -7.87 14.56 -1.00
N ALA A 210 -8.50 15.60 -0.44
CA ALA A 210 -9.31 15.48 0.77
C ALA A 210 -10.45 14.47 0.62
N GLN A 211 -11.17 14.51 -0.51
CA GLN A 211 -12.25 13.57 -0.80
C GLN A 211 -11.77 12.11 -0.89
N ILE A 212 -10.60 11.88 -1.49
CA ILE A 212 -10.02 10.54 -1.61
C ILE A 212 -9.59 10.00 -0.26
N LEU A 213 -8.94 10.82 0.58
CA LEU A 213 -8.51 10.41 1.91
C LEU A 213 -9.70 10.12 2.83
N GLU A 214 -10.73 10.97 2.82
CA GLU A 214 -11.97 10.73 3.55
C GLU A 214 -12.60 9.39 3.13
N ARG A 215 -12.61 9.14 1.81
CA ARG A 215 -13.17 7.88 1.30
C ARG A 215 -12.35 6.67 1.69
N LEU A 216 -11.00 6.74 1.60
CA LEU A 216 -10.11 5.69 2.07
C LEU A 216 -10.32 5.40 3.55
N ARG A 217 -10.48 6.44 4.39
CA ARG A 217 -10.76 6.26 5.83
C ARG A 217 -12.10 5.59 6.06
N SER A 218 -13.15 5.99 5.33
CA SER A 218 -14.47 5.35 5.41
C SER A 218 -14.40 3.87 5.03
N GLU A 219 -13.80 3.54 3.88
CA GLU A 219 -13.64 2.14 3.44
C GLU A 219 -12.80 1.31 4.43
N GLN A 220 -11.77 1.90 5.03
CA GLN A 220 -10.94 1.27 6.05
C GLN A 220 -11.77 0.91 7.30
N GLN A 221 -12.61 1.83 7.77
CA GLN A 221 -13.47 1.62 8.93
C GLN A 221 -14.60 0.61 8.64
N ASP A 222 -15.28 0.76 7.51
CA ASP A 222 -16.41 -0.09 7.12
C ASP A 222 -16.00 -1.55 6.90
N ARG A 223 -14.77 -1.78 6.44
CA ARG A 223 -14.22 -3.11 6.15
C ARG A 223 -13.37 -3.67 7.29
N HIS A 224 -13.16 -2.92 8.37
CA HIS A 224 -12.24 -3.30 9.46
C HIS A 224 -10.83 -3.64 8.96
N MET A 225 -10.37 -2.95 7.92
CA MET A 225 -9.09 -3.15 7.26
C MET A 225 -7.98 -2.36 7.98
N SER A 226 -6.77 -2.88 8.00
CA SER A 226 -5.58 -2.11 8.42
C SER A 226 -4.97 -1.40 7.23
N MET A 227 -4.29 -0.26 7.44
CA MET A 227 -3.70 0.50 6.34
C MET A 227 -2.28 0.97 6.68
N LEU A 228 -1.37 0.77 5.71
CA LEU A 228 -0.07 1.45 5.67
C LEU A 228 -0.16 2.59 4.65
N LEU A 229 -0.23 3.82 5.14
CA LEU A 229 -0.27 5.00 4.28
C LEU A 229 1.12 5.64 4.20
N ILE A 230 1.69 5.67 3.02
CA ILE A 230 2.97 6.33 2.77
C ILE A 230 2.69 7.72 2.21
N THR A 231 3.26 8.73 2.85
CA THR A 231 3.14 10.12 2.40
C THR A 231 4.30 10.98 2.92
N HIS A 232 4.53 12.09 2.25
CA HIS A 232 5.43 13.16 2.73
C HIS A 232 4.62 14.40 3.20
N ASP A 233 3.30 14.37 3.10
CA ASP A 233 2.42 15.49 3.47
C ASP A 233 1.92 15.33 4.92
N LEU A 234 2.39 16.20 5.82
CA LEU A 234 2.00 16.20 7.22
C LEU A 234 0.52 16.57 7.43
N GLY A 235 -0.10 17.29 6.50
CA GLY A 235 -1.54 17.59 6.53
C GLY A 235 -2.36 16.32 6.32
N VAL A 236 -1.93 15.45 5.40
CA VAL A 236 -2.51 14.12 5.21
C VAL A 236 -2.38 13.28 6.48
N VAL A 237 -1.17 13.23 7.05
CA VAL A 237 -0.91 12.49 8.30
C VAL A 237 -1.86 12.94 9.41
N ALA A 238 -1.97 14.25 9.64
CA ALA A 238 -2.81 14.80 10.70
C ALA A 238 -4.31 14.50 10.53
N SER A 239 -4.75 14.23 9.28
CA SER A 239 -6.16 13.99 8.97
C SER A 239 -6.59 12.52 9.10
N ILE A 240 -5.67 11.57 8.97
CA ILE A 240 -6.04 10.16 8.81
C ILE A 240 -5.26 9.19 9.74
N ALA A 241 -4.06 9.55 10.21
CA ALA A 241 -3.19 8.63 10.92
C ALA A 241 -3.68 8.33 12.35
N ASP A 242 -3.68 7.05 12.72
CA ASP A 242 -3.79 6.61 14.11
C ASP A 242 -2.39 6.59 14.77
N ARG A 243 -1.35 6.21 13.99
CA ARG A 243 0.05 6.19 14.43
C ARG A 243 0.98 6.56 13.28
N VAL A 244 2.15 7.08 13.62
CA VAL A 244 3.15 7.56 12.63
C VAL A 244 4.48 6.86 12.86
N ALA A 245 5.07 6.35 11.80
CA ALA A 245 6.45 5.89 11.75
C ALA A 245 7.26 6.82 10.82
N VAL A 246 8.46 7.18 11.24
CA VAL A 246 9.33 8.08 10.47
C VAL A 246 10.53 7.30 9.97
N ILE A 247 10.78 7.32 8.65
CA ILE A 247 12.02 6.81 8.05
C ILE A 247 12.92 7.99 7.70
N TYR A 248 14.17 7.90 8.13
CA TYR A 248 15.20 8.85 7.83
C TYR A 248 16.46 8.13 7.36
N ALA A 249 16.92 8.45 6.14
CA ALA A 249 18.13 7.88 5.52
C ALA A 249 18.15 6.33 5.38
N GLY A 250 17.01 5.73 5.16
CA GLY A 250 16.86 4.29 4.93
C GLY A 250 16.56 3.48 6.15
#